data_552811fdf4707dea788ed8bc902d07fa
#
_entry.id   552811fdf4707dea788ed8bc902d07fa
#
_cell.length_a   1.000
_cell.length_b   1.000
_cell.length_c   1.000
_cell.angle_alpha   90.00
_cell.angle_beta   90.00
_cell.angle_gamma   90.00
#
_symmetry.space_group_name_H-M   'P 1'
#
loop_
_entity.id
_entity.type
_entity.pdbx_description
1 polymer ?
#
loop_
_entity_poly.entity_id
_entity_poly.type
_entity_poly.pdbx_seq_one_letter_code
_entity_poly.pdbx_strand_id
1 'polypeptide(L)'
;MVAHHGVITDVLPYAEFCAAYPFSPQDLGPATILPGLVNCHTHLELSHLAERATCGKGFEAWIDSLLPLMAPDAVPAADRLHALDQAVASMVRTGTVLAADVSSAAPLHVHEAALRHGLHVEHQMEVFGYAFSPRPDMQNIWPAAASSLPAQVRKRNTALAGHALYSTHPAALVLAKQWCRSHERHFSMHLAEHPGEEQMLLRGTGSLHAMLSRRVLPADFTAPGMRPVSYAAELGLLDECTLAVHCVHCNDADIALLHASGATVCLCPRSNALIGVGCPPVQSFMEAGIPLCIGTDSLASNHNLNLWNEARVLRDEYHIPVPALLRMLTAEGARILGHSHTLGSLEPGKLFRYAVLPNDFS
;
A
#
# COMPACT_ATOMS: atom_id res chain seq x y z
N MET A 1 -12.00 3.61 -27.67
CA MET A 1 -11.29 4.75 -27.05
C MET A 1 -10.26 5.30 -28.01
N VAL A 2 -10.11 6.60 -28.01
CA VAL A 2 -9.08 7.33 -28.76
C VAL A 2 -8.16 8.04 -27.77
N ALA A 3 -6.87 8.02 -28.02
CA ALA A 3 -5.90 8.69 -27.18
C ALA A 3 -4.89 9.46 -28.04
N HIS A 4 -4.49 10.63 -27.58
CA HIS A 4 -3.48 11.47 -28.20
C HIS A 4 -2.41 11.81 -27.16
N HIS A 5 -1.14 11.55 -27.48
CA HIS A 5 -0.02 11.71 -26.53
C HIS A 5 -0.26 11.03 -25.16
N GLY A 6 -0.89 9.85 -25.17
CA GLY A 6 -1.15 9.08 -23.95
C GLY A 6 -2.32 9.57 -23.08
N VAL A 7 -3.08 10.57 -23.55
CA VAL A 7 -4.29 11.09 -22.88
C VAL A 7 -5.52 10.66 -23.69
N ILE A 8 -6.56 10.16 -23.03
CA ILE A 8 -7.83 9.80 -23.66
C ILE A 8 -8.51 11.08 -24.17
N THR A 9 -8.85 11.08 -25.45
CA THR A 9 -9.62 12.18 -26.06
C THR A 9 -11.08 11.81 -26.23
N ASP A 10 -11.38 10.53 -26.54
CA ASP A 10 -12.72 10.08 -26.78
C ASP A 10 -12.96 8.64 -26.33
N VAL A 11 -14.20 8.38 -25.91
CA VAL A 11 -14.72 7.04 -25.66
C VAL A 11 -16.02 6.90 -26.44
N LEU A 12 -15.98 6.20 -27.56
CA LEU A 12 -17.04 6.17 -28.56
C LEU A 12 -17.42 4.74 -28.92
N PRO A 13 -18.68 4.49 -29.31
CA PRO A 13 -19.06 3.30 -30.08
C PRO A 13 -18.26 3.19 -31.38
N TYR A 14 -18.03 1.97 -31.85
CA TYR A 14 -17.23 1.71 -33.06
C TYR A 14 -17.74 2.44 -34.30
N ALA A 15 -19.07 2.49 -34.50
CA ALA A 15 -19.66 3.19 -35.63
C ALA A 15 -19.38 4.70 -35.63
N GLU A 16 -19.43 5.33 -34.47
CA GLU A 16 -19.10 6.74 -34.31
C GLU A 16 -17.60 7.00 -34.51
N PHE A 17 -16.75 6.09 -34.01
CA PHE A 17 -15.33 6.15 -34.28
C PHE A 17 -15.02 6.13 -35.78
N CYS A 18 -15.62 5.19 -36.54
CA CYS A 18 -15.40 5.11 -37.99
C CYS A 18 -15.88 6.35 -38.77
N ALA A 19 -16.90 7.05 -38.26
CA ALA A 19 -17.36 8.31 -38.84
C ALA A 19 -16.45 9.50 -38.52
N ALA A 20 -15.82 9.49 -37.34
CA ALA A 20 -15.03 10.62 -36.84
C ALA A 20 -13.54 10.54 -37.18
N TYR A 21 -12.99 9.33 -37.38
CA TYR A 21 -11.55 9.13 -37.51
C TYR A 21 -11.16 8.37 -38.77
N PRO A 22 -10.13 8.82 -39.54
CA PRO A 22 -9.72 8.21 -40.80
C PRO A 22 -8.74 7.03 -40.64
N PHE A 23 -8.44 6.58 -39.42
CA PHE A 23 -7.49 5.49 -39.15
C PHE A 23 -8.20 4.27 -38.54
N SER A 24 -7.60 3.09 -38.71
CA SER A 24 -8.14 1.85 -38.15
C SER A 24 -7.76 1.74 -36.65
N PRO A 25 -8.70 1.30 -35.80
CA PRO A 25 -8.40 1.03 -34.40
C PRO A 25 -7.59 -0.27 -34.26
N GLN A 26 -6.88 -0.39 -33.13
CA GLN A 26 -6.35 -1.67 -32.69
C GLN A 26 -7.50 -2.52 -32.14
N ASP A 27 -7.71 -3.69 -32.73
CA ASP A 27 -8.68 -4.67 -32.22
C ASP A 27 -8.03 -5.53 -31.14
N LEU A 28 -8.63 -5.55 -29.95
CA LEU A 28 -8.22 -6.38 -28.81
C LEU A 28 -9.02 -7.69 -28.73
N GLY A 29 -9.89 -7.95 -29.72
CA GLY A 29 -10.82 -9.07 -29.67
C GLY A 29 -11.90 -8.89 -28.58
N PRO A 30 -12.52 -9.99 -28.12
CA PRO A 30 -13.60 -9.94 -27.11
C PRO A 30 -13.04 -9.68 -25.71
N ALA A 31 -12.41 -8.53 -25.50
CA ALA A 31 -11.82 -8.15 -24.24
C ALA A 31 -12.62 -7.03 -23.56
N THR A 32 -12.82 -7.15 -22.25
CA THR A 32 -13.29 -6.05 -21.41
C THR A 32 -12.08 -5.32 -20.86
N ILE A 33 -11.99 -4.03 -21.13
CA ILE A 33 -10.93 -3.18 -20.58
C ILE A 33 -11.45 -2.32 -19.42
N LEU A 34 -10.57 -2.10 -18.46
CA LEU A 34 -10.81 -1.33 -17.25
C LEU A 34 -9.74 -0.25 -17.13
N PRO A 35 -9.92 0.77 -16.27
CA PRO A 35 -8.81 1.61 -15.86
C PRO A 35 -7.65 0.76 -15.35
N GLY A 36 -6.42 1.20 -15.56
CA GLY A 36 -5.26 0.51 -15.02
C GLY A 36 -5.35 0.35 -13.50
N LEU A 37 -4.84 -0.78 -13.01
CA LEU A 37 -4.94 -1.15 -11.61
C LEU A 37 -4.01 -0.30 -10.74
N VAL A 38 -4.45 -0.03 -9.51
CA VAL A 38 -3.71 0.74 -8.50
C VAL A 38 -3.39 -0.16 -7.32
N ASN A 39 -2.11 -0.40 -7.07
CA ASN A 39 -1.63 -1.12 -5.88
C ASN A 39 -1.38 -0.11 -4.77
N CYS A 40 -2.25 -0.10 -3.76
CA CYS A 40 -2.23 0.92 -2.72
C CYS A 40 -1.21 0.67 -1.61
N HIS A 41 -0.59 -0.52 -1.55
CA HIS A 41 0.42 -0.85 -0.57
C HIS A 41 1.32 -1.98 -1.07
N THR A 42 2.62 -1.68 -1.16
CA THR A 42 3.66 -2.67 -1.47
C THR A 42 5.01 -2.24 -0.90
N HIS A 43 5.94 -3.20 -0.75
CA HIS A 43 7.34 -2.97 -0.35
C HIS A 43 8.25 -3.60 -1.41
N LEU A 44 8.46 -2.89 -2.50
CA LEU A 44 9.21 -3.40 -3.66
C LEU A 44 10.69 -3.65 -3.35
N GLU A 45 11.27 -2.89 -2.41
CA GLU A 45 12.65 -3.11 -1.98
C GLU A 45 12.88 -4.49 -1.33
N LEU A 46 11.81 -5.15 -0.86
CA LEU A 46 11.84 -6.49 -0.26
C LEU A 46 11.61 -7.63 -1.27
N SER A 47 11.56 -7.35 -2.56
CA SER A 47 11.26 -8.35 -3.60
C SER A 47 12.24 -9.53 -3.63
N HIS A 48 13.48 -9.34 -3.21
CA HIS A 48 14.51 -10.37 -3.10
C HIS A 48 14.25 -11.38 -1.97
N LEU A 49 13.24 -11.15 -1.12
CA LEU A 49 12.88 -12.01 0.00
C LEU A 49 11.73 -12.99 -0.35
N ALA A 50 11.30 -13.01 -1.61
CA ALA A 50 10.30 -13.94 -2.10
C ALA A 50 10.62 -15.38 -1.67
N GLU A 51 9.64 -16.04 -1.01
CA GLU A 51 9.73 -17.45 -0.55
C GLU A 51 10.86 -17.74 0.46
N ARG A 52 11.52 -16.71 1.01
CA ARG A 52 12.63 -16.87 1.97
C ARG A 52 12.20 -16.70 3.42
N ALA A 53 11.16 -15.92 3.68
CA ALA A 53 10.63 -15.72 5.03
C ALA A 53 9.80 -16.93 5.48
N THR A 54 9.85 -17.24 6.77
CA THR A 54 9.04 -18.31 7.35
C THR A 54 7.60 -17.83 7.54
N CYS A 55 6.68 -18.36 6.75
CA CYS A 55 5.26 -18.02 6.80
C CYS A 55 4.43 -19.10 7.52
N GLY A 56 3.21 -18.75 7.96
CA GLY A 56 2.26 -19.69 8.58
C GLY A 56 2.58 -20.10 10.02
N LYS A 57 3.59 -19.49 10.66
CA LYS A 57 3.95 -19.74 12.06
C LYS A 57 3.70 -18.54 12.98
N GLY A 58 2.95 -17.54 12.50
CA GLY A 58 2.63 -16.30 13.20
C GLY A 58 3.63 -15.18 12.93
N PHE A 59 3.23 -13.97 13.32
CA PHE A 59 3.90 -12.72 12.99
C PHE A 59 5.34 -12.64 13.53
N GLU A 60 5.56 -13.01 14.79
CA GLU A 60 6.90 -12.95 15.39
C GLU A 60 7.88 -13.91 14.72
N ALA A 61 7.43 -15.11 14.37
CA ALA A 61 8.27 -16.09 13.66
C ALA A 61 8.62 -15.62 12.24
N TRP A 62 7.67 -14.93 11.57
CA TRP A 62 7.89 -14.30 10.28
C TRP A 62 8.94 -13.19 10.41
N ILE A 63 8.79 -12.23 11.35
CA ILE A 63 9.77 -11.15 11.60
C ILE A 63 11.15 -11.73 11.94
N ASP A 64 11.24 -12.74 12.82
CA ASP A 64 12.51 -13.35 13.22
C ASP A 64 13.24 -13.98 12.03
N SER A 65 12.51 -14.52 11.06
CA SER A 65 13.08 -15.06 9.82
C SER A 65 13.46 -13.98 8.81
N LEU A 66 12.76 -12.84 8.82
CA LEU A 66 12.93 -11.75 7.87
C LEU A 66 14.18 -10.91 8.18
N LEU A 67 14.36 -10.52 9.45
CA LEU A 67 15.41 -9.58 9.86
C LEU A 67 16.83 -9.99 9.42
N PRO A 68 17.27 -11.25 9.56
CA PRO A 68 18.59 -11.66 9.08
C PRO A 68 18.76 -11.51 7.56
N LEU A 69 17.68 -11.69 6.79
CA LEU A 69 17.68 -11.59 5.33
C LEU A 69 17.70 -10.12 4.84
N MET A 70 17.30 -9.17 5.69
CA MET A 70 17.36 -7.74 5.40
C MET A 70 18.75 -7.14 5.60
N ALA A 71 19.69 -7.88 6.21
CA ALA A 71 21.06 -7.41 6.38
C ALA A 71 21.70 -7.09 5.00
N PRO A 72 22.50 -6.00 4.88
CA PRO A 72 23.02 -5.51 3.60
C PRO A 72 23.72 -6.59 2.77
N ASP A 73 24.43 -7.51 3.42
CA ASP A 73 25.24 -8.56 2.79
C ASP A 73 24.54 -9.93 2.71
N ALA A 74 23.29 -10.03 3.20
CA ALA A 74 22.55 -11.31 3.20
C ALA A 74 22.22 -11.79 1.79
N VAL A 75 22.01 -10.87 0.85
CA VAL A 75 21.71 -11.17 -0.55
C VAL A 75 22.55 -10.26 -1.44
N PRO A 76 23.24 -10.80 -2.47
CA PRO A 76 24.02 -9.98 -3.40
C PRO A 76 23.20 -8.84 -4.02
N ALA A 77 23.83 -7.69 -4.20
CA ALA A 77 23.13 -6.49 -4.73
C ALA A 77 22.52 -6.75 -6.13
N ALA A 78 23.22 -7.51 -6.99
CA ALA A 78 22.73 -7.86 -8.31
C ALA A 78 21.44 -8.69 -8.25
N ASP A 79 21.35 -9.64 -7.30
CA ASP A 79 20.16 -10.47 -7.12
C ASP A 79 18.99 -9.66 -6.57
N ARG A 80 19.26 -8.70 -5.65
CA ARG A 80 18.23 -7.77 -5.14
C ARG A 80 17.65 -6.90 -6.26
N LEU A 81 18.52 -6.33 -7.12
CA LEU A 81 18.10 -5.51 -8.26
C LEU A 81 17.35 -6.34 -9.31
N HIS A 82 17.79 -7.57 -9.57
CA HIS A 82 17.11 -8.48 -10.49
C HIS A 82 15.70 -8.84 -9.98
N ALA A 83 15.57 -9.22 -8.70
CA ALA A 83 14.29 -9.54 -8.09
C ALA A 83 13.32 -8.35 -8.12
N LEU A 84 13.80 -7.14 -7.81
CA LEU A 84 13.03 -5.91 -7.91
C LEU A 84 12.54 -5.66 -9.35
N ASP A 85 13.42 -5.80 -10.34
CA ASP A 85 13.06 -5.59 -11.75
C ASP A 85 11.98 -6.57 -12.21
N GLN A 86 12.10 -7.86 -11.85
CA GLN A 86 11.10 -8.89 -12.14
C GLN A 86 9.76 -8.63 -11.44
N ALA A 87 9.77 -8.14 -10.19
CA ALA A 87 8.58 -7.79 -9.45
C ALA A 87 7.81 -6.66 -10.14
N VAL A 88 8.49 -5.56 -10.49
CA VAL A 88 7.89 -4.43 -11.20
C VAL A 88 7.36 -4.84 -12.57
N ALA A 89 8.15 -5.60 -13.35
CA ALA A 89 7.71 -6.13 -14.65
C ALA A 89 6.45 -6.99 -14.52
N SER A 90 6.37 -7.82 -13.47
CA SER A 90 5.19 -8.66 -13.20
C SER A 90 3.95 -7.84 -12.87
N MET A 91 4.07 -6.79 -12.06
CA MET A 91 2.96 -5.88 -11.74
C MET A 91 2.41 -5.23 -13.01
N VAL A 92 3.28 -4.70 -13.85
CA VAL A 92 2.87 -4.05 -15.12
C VAL A 92 2.19 -5.04 -16.06
N ARG A 93 2.75 -6.26 -16.21
CA ARG A 93 2.12 -7.31 -17.04
C ARG A 93 0.71 -7.69 -16.59
N THR A 94 0.41 -7.57 -15.30
CA THR A 94 -0.92 -7.88 -14.75
C THR A 94 -1.85 -6.67 -14.69
N GLY A 95 -1.43 -5.52 -15.26
CA GLY A 95 -2.25 -4.34 -15.43
C GLY A 95 -2.09 -3.26 -14.37
N THR A 96 -1.15 -3.40 -13.43
CA THR A 96 -0.83 -2.33 -12.45
C THR A 96 -0.15 -1.16 -13.15
N VAL A 97 -0.67 0.04 -12.97
CA VAL A 97 -0.15 1.28 -13.58
C VAL A 97 0.35 2.29 -12.55
N LEU A 98 -0.11 2.16 -11.31
CA LEU A 98 0.28 2.98 -10.17
C LEU A 98 0.49 2.07 -8.96
N ALA A 99 1.56 2.30 -8.21
CA ALA A 99 1.84 1.63 -6.94
C ALA A 99 2.24 2.64 -5.87
N ALA A 100 1.72 2.47 -4.66
CA ALA A 100 2.22 3.11 -3.46
C ALA A 100 3.26 2.18 -2.82
N ASP A 101 4.52 2.56 -2.93
CA ASP A 101 5.66 1.75 -2.47
C ASP A 101 6.22 2.30 -1.18
N VAL A 102 6.08 1.54 -0.11
CA VAL A 102 6.68 1.85 1.20
C VAL A 102 8.14 1.42 1.16
N SER A 103 9.04 2.39 1.22
CA SER A 103 10.48 2.13 1.23
C SER A 103 11.25 3.05 2.17
N SER A 104 12.34 2.53 2.70
CA SER A 104 13.22 3.24 3.62
C SER A 104 14.70 3.11 3.26
N ALA A 105 15.08 2.08 2.49
CA ALA A 105 16.48 1.74 2.21
C ALA A 105 16.90 1.97 0.75
N ALA A 106 16.04 1.66 -0.23
CA ALA A 106 16.43 1.64 -1.65
C ALA A 106 15.44 2.33 -2.61
N PRO A 107 14.87 3.52 -2.29
CA PRO A 107 13.83 4.16 -3.10
C PRO A 107 14.33 4.53 -4.51
N LEU A 108 15.62 4.82 -4.69
CA LEU A 108 16.17 5.11 -6.02
C LEU A 108 16.11 3.89 -6.94
N HIS A 109 16.46 2.71 -6.44
CA HIS A 109 16.40 1.48 -7.26
C HIS A 109 14.96 1.14 -7.64
N VAL A 110 13.99 1.35 -6.74
CA VAL A 110 12.56 1.21 -7.04
C VAL A 110 12.14 2.19 -8.14
N HIS A 111 12.55 3.45 -8.02
CA HIS A 111 12.26 4.48 -9.02
C HIS A 111 12.81 4.11 -10.40
N GLU A 112 14.07 3.67 -10.47
CA GLU A 112 14.71 3.27 -11.72
C GLU A 112 14.05 2.04 -12.37
N ALA A 113 13.69 1.03 -11.57
CA ALA A 113 12.95 -0.14 -12.06
C ALA A 113 11.56 0.26 -12.58
N ALA A 114 10.87 1.11 -11.85
CA ALA A 114 9.56 1.63 -12.23
C ALA A 114 9.60 2.38 -13.57
N LEU A 115 10.60 3.24 -13.76
CA LEU A 115 10.80 3.96 -15.03
C LEU A 115 11.04 3.01 -16.21
N ARG A 116 11.87 1.97 -16.05
CA ARG A 116 12.15 1.00 -17.11
C ARG A 116 10.88 0.28 -17.60
N HIS A 117 9.96 0.00 -16.69
CA HIS A 117 8.74 -0.76 -16.99
C HIS A 117 7.49 0.12 -17.20
N GLY A 118 7.61 1.45 -17.03
CA GLY A 118 6.49 2.38 -17.18
C GLY A 118 5.46 2.32 -16.05
N LEU A 119 5.85 1.82 -14.86
CA LEU A 119 5.04 1.90 -13.65
C LEU A 119 5.18 3.29 -13.02
N HIS A 120 4.05 3.90 -12.65
CA HIS A 120 4.09 5.08 -11.80
C HIS A 120 4.20 4.64 -10.33
N VAL A 121 5.10 5.27 -9.56
CA VAL A 121 5.29 4.96 -8.14
C VAL A 121 5.13 6.22 -7.31
N GLU A 122 4.24 6.14 -6.30
CA GLU A 122 4.22 7.04 -5.16
C GLU A 122 5.10 6.46 -4.06
N HIS A 123 6.25 7.09 -3.83
CA HIS A 123 7.22 6.66 -2.82
C HIS A 123 6.74 7.07 -1.43
N GLN A 124 6.38 6.10 -0.62
CA GLN A 124 5.99 6.28 0.77
C GLN A 124 7.22 6.09 1.66
N MET A 125 7.88 7.20 2.01
CA MET A 125 9.10 7.17 2.80
C MET A 125 8.78 6.81 4.25
N GLU A 126 9.23 5.63 4.68
CA GLU A 126 8.81 5.04 5.94
C GLU A 126 9.55 5.62 7.14
N VAL A 127 8.80 6.18 8.06
CA VAL A 127 9.27 6.63 9.38
C VAL A 127 9.17 5.45 10.34
N PHE A 128 10.32 5.05 10.91
CA PHE A 128 10.44 3.86 11.75
C PHE A 128 11.32 4.12 12.97
N GLY A 129 11.02 3.43 14.07
CA GLY A 129 11.85 3.38 15.26
C GLY A 129 11.52 4.44 16.33
N TYR A 130 12.20 4.32 17.45
CA TYR A 130 12.08 5.23 18.60
C TYR A 130 13.32 6.09 18.82
N ALA A 131 14.44 5.77 18.16
CA ALA A 131 15.74 6.42 18.40
C ALA A 131 15.87 7.72 17.58
N PHE A 132 15.31 8.80 18.09
CA PHE A 132 15.48 10.15 17.54
C PHE A 132 16.29 11.01 18.51
N SER A 133 17.30 11.73 18.04
CA SER A 133 18.16 12.55 18.88
C SER A 133 18.13 14.02 18.44
N PRO A 134 17.85 14.96 19.36
CA PRO A 134 17.47 14.76 20.77
C PRO A 134 16.00 14.32 20.93
N ARG A 135 15.18 14.49 19.89
CA ARG A 135 13.76 14.11 19.78
C ARG A 135 13.37 14.08 18.30
N PRO A 136 12.21 13.49 17.92
CA PRO A 136 11.72 13.58 16.55
C PRO A 136 11.53 15.03 16.09
N ASP A 137 12.03 15.35 14.90
CA ASP A 137 11.81 16.62 14.20
C ASP A 137 11.74 16.39 12.68
N MET A 138 11.40 17.43 11.91
CA MET A 138 11.25 17.32 10.47
C MET A 138 12.53 17.03 9.69
N GLN A 139 13.70 17.13 10.31
CA GLN A 139 14.97 16.82 9.66
C GLN A 139 15.34 15.34 9.86
N ASN A 140 15.01 14.78 11.02
CA ASN A 140 15.47 13.45 11.42
C ASN A 140 14.41 12.34 11.27
N ILE A 141 13.15 12.67 10.99
CA ILE A 141 12.12 11.64 10.67
C ILE A 141 12.22 11.08 9.25
N TRP A 142 12.83 11.82 8.32
CA TRP A 142 13.00 11.35 6.97
C TRP A 142 14.05 10.24 6.89
N PRO A 143 13.75 9.11 6.22
CA PRO A 143 14.77 8.11 5.91
C PRO A 143 15.92 8.74 5.13
N ALA A 144 17.15 8.45 5.50
CA ALA A 144 18.33 9.03 4.84
C ALA A 144 18.35 8.75 3.32
N ALA A 145 17.86 7.59 2.92
CA ALA A 145 17.76 7.20 1.51
C ALA A 145 16.80 8.07 0.68
N ALA A 146 15.89 8.83 1.30
CA ALA A 146 15.01 9.76 0.58
C ALA A 146 15.81 10.79 -0.25
N SER A 147 17.01 11.16 0.22
CA SER A 147 17.90 12.09 -0.49
C SER A 147 18.43 11.55 -1.82
N SER A 148 18.41 10.23 -2.04
CA SER A 148 18.84 9.58 -3.29
C SER A 148 17.86 9.80 -4.45
N LEU A 149 16.57 10.03 -4.16
CA LEU A 149 15.58 10.29 -5.19
C LEU A 149 15.82 11.63 -5.89
N PRO A 150 15.58 11.72 -7.21
CA PRO A 150 15.63 12.98 -7.95
C PRO A 150 14.72 14.04 -7.30
N ALA A 151 15.18 15.31 -7.28
CA ALA A 151 14.46 16.40 -6.61
C ALA A 151 13.00 16.55 -7.08
N GLN A 152 12.74 16.36 -8.37
CA GLN A 152 11.38 16.41 -8.93
C GLN A 152 10.50 15.28 -8.38
N VAL A 153 11.04 14.07 -8.22
CA VAL A 153 10.34 12.91 -7.67
C VAL A 153 10.01 13.16 -6.22
N ARG A 154 11.00 13.61 -5.42
CA ARG A 154 10.78 13.98 -4.01
C ARG A 154 9.67 15.01 -3.84
N LYS A 155 9.60 15.99 -4.75
CA LYS A 155 8.57 17.03 -4.68
C LYS A 155 7.18 16.55 -5.07
N ARG A 156 7.07 15.66 -6.07
CA ARG A 156 5.79 15.33 -6.71
C ARG A 156 5.24 13.95 -6.35
N ASN A 157 6.12 12.99 -6.12
CA ASN A 157 5.76 11.57 -6.00
C ASN A 157 6.26 10.95 -4.70
N THR A 158 6.29 11.73 -3.63
CA THR A 158 6.74 11.25 -2.32
C THR A 158 5.76 11.68 -1.24
N ALA A 159 5.43 10.74 -0.36
CA ALA A 159 4.70 10.95 0.88
C ALA A 159 5.51 10.38 2.05
N LEU A 160 5.17 10.73 3.29
CA LEU A 160 5.66 10.04 4.47
C LEU A 160 4.68 8.94 4.87
N ALA A 161 5.19 7.79 5.25
CA ALA A 161 4.45 6.71 5.86
C ALA A 161 4.95 6.49 7.29
N GLY A 162 4.06 6.17 8.22
CA GLY A 162 4.45 5.64 9.52
C GLY A 162 4.48 4.13 9.45
N HIS A 163 5.52 3.47 9.98
CA HIS A 163 5.50 2.01 9.98
C HIS A 163 4.29 1.51 10.77
N ALA A 164 4.31 1.57 12.10
CA ALA A 164 3.18 1.17 12.95
C ALA A 164 3.27 1.82 14.34
N LEU A 165 2.18 1.82 15.08
CA LEU A 165 2.10 2.39 16.45
C LEU A 165 3.01 1.68 17.44
N TYR A 166 3.25 0.39 17.24
CA TYR A 166 4.09 -0.42 18.12
C TYR A 166 5.60 -0.29 17.84
N SER A 167 5.99 0.27 16.73
CA SER A 167 7.39 0.29 16.26
C SER A 167 7.95 1.68 15.98
N THR A 168 7.11 2.71 16.06
CA THR A 168 7.50 4.08 15.71
C THR A 168 7.12 5.05 16.82
N HIS A 169 8.02 5.98 17.11
CA HIS A 169 7.80 7.02 18.12
C HIS A 169 6.54 7.85 17.81
N PRO A 170 5.58 8.00 18.75
CA PRO A 170 4.32 8.67 18.49
C PRO A 170 4.48 10.09 17.92
N ALA A 171 5.41 10.86 18.44
CA ALA A 171 5.66 12.22 17.94
C ALA A 171 6.21 12.21 16.49
N ALA A 172 6.95 11.17 16.08
CA ALA A 172 7.42 11.04 14.70
C ALA A 172 6.25 10.73 13.74
N LEU A 173 5.30 9.87 14.17
CA LEU A 173 4.08 9.61 13.42
C LEU A 173 3.23 10.89 13.24
N VAL A 174 3.07 11.65 14.32
CA VAL A 174 2.33 12.94 14.28
C VAL A 174 2.99 13.94 13.34
N LEU A 175 4.32 14.07 13.39
CA LEU A 175 5.07 14.95 12.48
C LEU A 175 4.92 14.50 11.01
N ALA A 176 5.03 13.19 10.74
CA ALA A 176 4.85 12.64 9.40
C ALA A 176 3.43 12.91 8.87
N LYS A 177 2.41 12.68 9.71
CA LYS A 177 1.02 12.98 9.36
C LYS A 177 0.80 14.46 9.08
N GLN A 178 1.31 15.35 9.92
CA GLN A 178 1.22 16.80 9.75
C GLN A 178 1.89 17.26 8.45
N TRP A 179 3.06 16.69 8.14
CA TRP A 179 3.75 16.97 6.89
C TRP A 179 2.91 16.54 5.68
N CYS A 180 2.39 15.32 5.66
CA CYS A 180 1.54 14.83 4.58
C CYS A 180 0.32 15.75 4.38
N ARG A 181 -0.37 16.12 5.45
CA ARG A 181 -1.52 17.01 5.39
C ARG A 181 -1.17 18.40 4.84
N SER A 182 -0.05 19.00 5.27
CA SER A 182 0.38 20.33 4.82
C SER A 182 0.85 20.36 3.36
N HIS A 183 1.16 19.18 2.78
CA HIS A 183 1.59 19.02 1.39
C HIS A 183 0.54 18.35 0.50
N GLU A 184 -0.69 18.20 0.99
CA GLU A 184 -1.80 17.54 0.29
C GLU A 184 -1.43 16.12 -0.17
N ARG A 185 -0.76 15.37 0.73
CA ARG A 185 -0.33 13.99 0.52
C ARG A 185 -1.11 13.04 1.43
N HIS A 186 -1.32 11.83 0.96
CA HIS A 186 -1.82 10.76 1.82
C HIS A 186 -0.75 10.36 2.84
N PHE A 187 -1.20 9.91 4.00
CA PHE A 187 -0.37 9.31 5.05
C PHE A 187 -0.74 7.84 5.19
N SER A 188 0.21 6.94 5.03
CA SER A 188 0.01 5.50 5.15
C SER A 188 0.60 4.96 6.44
N MET A 189 -0.04 3.94 7.04
CA MET A 189 0.51 3.21 8.17
C MET A 189 -0.11 1.81 8.31
N HIS A 190 0.66 0.83 8.80
CA HIS A 190 0.12 -0.45 9.25
C HIS A 190 -0.66 -0.24 10.54
N LEU A 191 -1.89 -0.71 10.59
CA LEU A 191 -2.80 -0.46 11.71
C LEU A 191 -3.62 -1.69 12.04
N ALA A 192 -3.62 -2.08 13.31
CA ALA A 192 -4.39 -3.21 13.82
C ALA A 192 -4.19 -4.51 13.01
N GLU A 193 -2.96 -4.75 12.57
CA GLU A 193 -2.61 -5.90 11.74
C GLU A 193 -2.54 -7.20 12.54
N HIS A 194 -1.95 -7.14 13.73
CA HIS A 194 -1.60 -8.31 14.52
C HIS A 194 -2.25 -8.27 15.91
N PRO A 195 -2.76 -9.40 16.46
CA PRO A 195 -3.42 -9.38 17.76
C PRO A 195 -2.50 -8.96 18.91
N GLY A 196 -1.19 -9.16 18.77
CA GLY A 196 -0.19 -8.69 19.74
C GLY A 196 -0.06 -7.18 19.79
N GLU A 197 -0.43 -6.46 18.73
CA GLU A 197 -0.45 -4.98 18.71
C GLU A 197 -1.44 -4.45 19.74
N GLU A 198 -2.65 -5.00 19.76
CA GLU A 198 -3.67 -4.65 20.76
C GLU A 198 -3.18 -4.94 22.19
N GLN A 199 -2.65 -6.14 22.43
CA GLN A 199 -2.16 -6.53 23.76
C GLN A 199 -1.03 -5.63 24.24
N MET A 200 -0.11 -5.28 23.37
CA MET A 200 1.01 -4.39 23.65
C MET A 200 0.54 -2.97 23.96
N LEU A 201 -0.32 -2.38 23.12
CA LEU A 201 -0.75 -1.00 23.28
C LEU A 201 -1.72 -0.82 24.46
N LEU A 202 -2.56 -1.82 24.75
CA LEU A 202 -3.44 -1.77 25.91
C LEU A 202 -2.72 -2.00 27.23
N ARG A 203 -1.71 -2.90 27.29
CA ARG A 203 -1.20 -3.42 28.55
C ARG A 203 0.32 -3.41 28.71
N GLY A 204 1.07 -3.13 27.65
CA GLY A 204 2.55 -3.24 27.66
C GLY A 204 3.02 -4.67 27.87
N THR A 205 2.31 -5.65 27.34
CA THR A 205 2.59 -7.10 27.54
C THR A 205 2.45 -7.88 26.24
N GLY A 206 2.79 -9.15 26.26
CA GLY A 206 2.66 -10.08 25.13
C GLY A 206 3.97 -10.35 24.38
N SER A 207 3.89 -11.30 23.45
CA SER A 207 5.03 -11.74 22.64
C SER A 207 5.61 -10.62 21.78
N LEU A 208 4.76 -9.82 21.13
CA LEU A 208 5.16 -8.66 20.35
C LEU A 208 5.91 -7.63 21.22
N HIS A 209 5.38 -7.28 22.39
CA HIS A 209 6.06 -6.38 23.33
C HIS A 209 7.42 -6.94 23.74
N ALA A 210 7.49 -8.23 24.11
CA ALA A 210 8.74 -8.88 24.51
C ALA A 210 9.79 -8.91 23.39
N MET A 211 9.36 -9.08 22.14
CA MET A 211 10.22 -9.04 20.96
C MET A 211 10.74 -7.63 20.71
N LEU A 212 9.88 -6.62 20.74
CA LEU A 212 10.23 -5.23 20.43
C LEU A 212 11.05 -4.56 21.56
N SER A 213 10.85 -4.94 22.82
CA SER A 213 11.65 -4.45 23.95
C SER A 213 13.14 -4.80 23.81
N ARG A 214 13.46 -5.85 23.07
CA ARG A 214 14.85 -6.24 22.78
C ARG A 214 15.47 -5.52 21.56
N ARG A 215 14.67 -4.79 20.78
CA ARG A 215 15.07 -4.33 19.43
C ARG A 215 14.81 -2.85 19.17
N VAL A 216 13.65 -2.36 19.57
CA VAL A 216 13.11 -1.07 19.10
C VAL A 216 12.63 -0.17 20.22
N LEU A 217 11.95 -0.74 21.24
CA LEU A 217 11.34 0.05 22.30
C LEU A 217 12.38 0.66 23.23
N PRO A 218 12.18 1.91 23.68
CA PRO A 218 13.00 2.49 24.73
C PRO A 218 12.72 1.77 26.06
N ALA A 219 13.70 1.84 26.98
CA ALA A 219 13.61 1.16 28.28
C ALA A 219 12.46 1.68 29.16
N ASP A 220 12.05 2.92 28.94
CA ASP A 220 10.96 3.62 29.65
C ASP A 220 9.62 3.58 28.87
N PHE A 221 9.49 2.69 27.90
CA PHE A 221 8.26 2.55 27.15
C PHE A 221 7.07 2.30 28.07
N THR A 222 6.03 3.10 27.90
CA THR A 222 4.76 2.97 28.62
C THR A 222 3.64 2.77 27.61
N ALA A 223 2.86 1.71 27.80
CA ALA A 223 1.71 1.45 26.95
C ALA A 223 0.67 2.57 27.08
N PRO A 224 0.08 3.03 25.95
CA PRO A 224 -0.91 4.12 25.97
C PRO A 224 -2.24 3.72 26.65
N GLY A 225 -2.48 2.44 26.88
CA GLY A 225 -3.73 1.93 27.50
C GLY A 225 -4.93 1.96 26.53
N MET A 226 -4.68 2.01 25.23
CA MET A 226 -5.70 2.14 24.18
C MET A 226 -5.56 1.04 23.12
N ARG A 227 -6.66 0.73 22.44
CA ARG A 227 -6.65 -0.10 21.23
C ARG A 227 -5.94 0.64 20.09
N PRO A 228 -5.38 -0.08 19.09
CA PRO A 228 -4.62 0.55 18.00
C PRO A 228 -5.35 1.69 17.29
N VAL A 229 -6.59 1.44 16.84
CA VAL A 229 -7.37 2.46 16.11
C VAL A 229 -7.72 3.66 16.99
N SER A 230 -8.10 3.41 18.24
CA SER A 230 -8.38 4.48 19.22
C SER A 230 -7.13 5.32 19.50
N TYR A 231 -5.96 4.70 19.61
CA TYR A 231 -4.71 5.42 19.82
C TYR A 231 -4.29 6.22 18.58
N ALA A 232 -4.47 5.66 17.37
CA ALA A 232 -4.26 6.41 16.14
C ALA A 232 -5.16 7.65 16.05
N ALA A 233 -6.44 7.52 16.46
CA ALA A 233 -7.39 8.65 16.52
C ALA A 233 -6.97 9.69 17.55
N GLU A 234 -6.57 9.28 18.77
CA GLU A 234 -6.08 10.19 19.83
C GLU A 234 -4.85 11.00 19.38
N LEU A 235 -3.93 10.37 18.62
CA LEU A 235 -2.76 11.03 18.05
C LEU A 235 -3.09 11.92 16.84
N GLY A 236 -4.35 11.96 16.38
CA GLY A 236 -4.75 12.72 15.19
C GLY A 236 -4.19 12.17 13.88
N LEU A 237 -3.94 10.85 13.82
CA LEU A 237 -3.39 10.20 12.62
C LEU A 237 -4.48 9.82 11.60
N LEU A 238 -5.76 9.79 12.00
CA LEU A 238 -6.88 9.38 11.16
C LEU A 238 -7.63 10.58 10.60
N ASP A 239 -7.74 10.65 9.28
CA ASP A 239 -8.60 11.57 8.51
C ASP A 239 -8.78 11.05 7.08
N GLU A 240 -9.42 11.81 6.20
CA GLU A 240 -9.68 11.47 4.79
C GLU A 240 -8.41 11.26 3.95
N CYS A 241 -7.26 11.75 4.41
CA CYS A 241 -5.96 11.55 3.77
C CYS A 241 -5.18 10.35 4.36
N THR A 242 -5.78 9.57 5.26
CA THR A 242 -5.13 8.40 5.87
C THR A 242 -5.43 7.13 5.12
N LEU A 243 -4.39 6.38 4.81
CA LEU A 243 -4.42 5.02 4.30
C LEU A 243 -4.06 4.06 5.44
N ALA A 244 -5.08 3.49 6.08
CA ALA A 244 -4.92 2.51 7.15
C ALA A 244 -4.76 1.11 6.54
N VAL A 245 -3.57 0.52 6.64
CA VAL A 245 -3.25 -0.75 6.00
C VAL A 245 -3.55 -1.91 6.93
N HIS A 246 -4.05 -3.00 6.38
CA HIS A 246 -4.49 -4.26 7.01
C HIS A 246 -5.79 -4.17 7.80
N CYS A 247 -5.85 -3.46 8.92
CA CYS A 247 -7.04 -3.34 9.78
C CYS A 247 -7.71 -4.68 10.11
N VAL A 248 -6.89 -5.73 10.42
CA VAL A 248 -7.36 -7.10 10.65
C VAL A 248 -8.12 -7.20 11.96
N HIS A 249 -7.60 -6.59 13.03
CA HIS A 249 -8.14 -6.72 14.41
C HIS A 249 -8.96 -5.50 14.83
N CYS A 250 -9.98 -5.16 14.01
CA CYS A 250 -10.91 -4.07 14.28
C CYS A 250 -12.23 -4.60 14.88
N ASN A 251 -12.69 -4.00 15.96
CA ASN A 251 -14.04 -4.21 16.52
C ASN A 251 -14.99 -3.09 16.04
N ASP A 252 -16.27 -3.15 16.47
CA ASP A 252 -17.31 -2.19 16.07
C ASP A 252 -16.94 -0.73 16.44
N ALA A 253 -16.28 -0.50 17.58
CA ALA A 253 -15.84 0.82 17.99
C ALA A 253 -14.69 1.32 17.10
N ASP A 254 -13.76 0.45 16.71
CA ASP A 254 -12.69 0.76 15.77
C ASP A 254 -13.26 1.10 14.39
N ILE A 255 -14.26 0.34 13.92
CA ILE A 255 -14.96 0.58 12.65
C ILE A 255 -15.68 1.94 12.67
N ALA A 256 -16.34 2.29 13.77
CA ALA A 256 -16.99 3.57 13.93
C ALA A 256 -16.00 4.75 13.88
N LEU A 257 -14.79 4.60 14.47
CA LEU A 257 -13.73 5.60 14.40
C LEU A 257 -13.17 5.75 12.99
N LEU A 258 -12.89 4.64 12.28
CA LEU A 258 -12.44 4.65 10.89
C LEU A 258 -13.46 5.32 9.97
N HIS A 259 -14.75 4.98 10.11
CA HIS A 259 -15.83 5.62 9.37
C HIS A 259 -15.88 7.13 9.64
N ALA A 260 -15.92 7.52 10.92
CA ALA A 260 -16.04 8.93 11.31
C ALA A 260 -14.85 9.78 10.86
N SER A 261 -13.65 9.19 10.75
CA SER A 261 -12.46 9.86 10.27
C SER A 261 -12.41 10.06 8.76
N GLY A 262 -13.16 9.27 7.98
CA GLY A 262 -13.07 9.23 6.53
C GLY A 262 -11.83 8.52 6.00
N ALA A 263 -11.05 7.85 6.86
CA ALA A 263 -9.86 7.11 6.45
C ALA A 263 -10.22 6.00 5.44
N THR A 264 -9.30 5.71 4.54
CA THR A 264 -9.39 4.60 3.59
C THR A 264 -8.67 3.38 4.17
N VAL A 265 -9.31 2.21 4.15
CA VAL A 265 -8.67 0.94 4.54
C VAL A 265 -8.09 0.26 3.31
N CYS A 266 -6.81 -0.14 3.41
CA CYS A 266 -6.12 -0.92 2.39
C CYS A 266 -6.11 -2.39 2.79
N LEU A 267 -6.75 -3.23 2.01
CA LEU A 267 -6.86 -4.67 2.23
C LEU A 267 -5.70 -5.40 1.57
N CYS A 268 -4.99 -6.25 2.33
CA CYS A 268 -3.91 -7.12 1.85
C CYS A 268 -4.21 -8.59 2.24
N PRO A 269 -5.32 -9.19 1.76
CA PRO A 269 -5.85 -10.43 2.31
C PRO A 269 -4.88 -11.62 2.18
N ARG A 270 -4.12 -11.72 1.10
CA ARG A 270 -3.17 -12.84 0.91
C ARG A 270 -1.95 -12.72 1.79
N SER A 271 -1.44 -11.49 2.01
CA SER A 271 -0.38 -11.24 2.97
C SER A 271 -0.82 -11.62 4.38
N ASN A 272 -1.99 -11.17 4.81
CA ASN A 272 -2.56 -11.47 6.11
C ASN A 272 -2.68 -13.00 6.34
N ALA A 273 -3.17 -13.73 5.33
CA ALA A 273 -3.31 -15.18 5.39
C ALA A 273 -1.94 -15.88 5.43
N LEU A 274 -0.97 -15.44 4.63
CA LEU A 274 0.35 -16.06 4.53
C LEU A 274 1.16 -15.89 5.83
N ILE A 275 1.12 -14.70 6.43
CA ILE A 275 1.75 -14.43 7.74
C ILE A 275 0.97 -15.15 8.87
N GLY A 276 -0.35 -15.29 8.72
CA GLY A 276 -1.22 -15.90 9.73
C GLY A 276 -1.70 -14.91 10.79
N VAL A 277 -1.91 -13.63 10.40
CA VAL A 277 -2.41 -12.60 11.32
C VAL A 277 -3.93 -12.57 11.44
N GLY A 278 -4.66 -13.23 10.55
CA GLY A 278 -6.12 -13.31 10.58
C GLY A 278 -6.80 -12.67 9.38
N CYS A 279 -8.11 -12.42 9.54
CA CYS A 279 -8.97 -11.91 8.48
C CYS A 279 -9.59 -10.56 8.88
N PRO A 280 -9.49 -9.51 8.06
CA PRO A 280 -10.14 -8.23 8.35
C PRO A 280 -11.67 -8.34 8.23
N PRO A 281 -12.45 -7.56 9.01
CA PRO A 281 -13.93 -7.57 8.97
C PRO A 281 -14.46 -6.79 7.76
N VAL A 282 -14.15 -7.26 6.53
CA VAL A 282 -14.41 -6.53 5.26
C VAL A 282 -15.88 -6.20 5.07
N GLN A 283 -16.79 -7.12 5.43
CA GLN A 283 -18.24 -6.87 5.32
C GLN A 283 -18.67 -5.71 6.22
N SER A 284 -18.20 -5.69 7.48
CA SER A 284 -18.51 -4.60 8.40
C SER A 284 -17.93 -3.24 7.92
N PHE A 285 -16.76 -3.24 7.29
CA PHE A 285 -16.24 -2.02 6.66
C PHE A 285 -17.13 -1.52 5.52
N MET A 286 -17.61 -2.43 4.67
CA MET A 286 -18.52 -2.09 3.56
C MET A 286 -19.87 -1.57 4.07
N GLU A 287 -20.46 -2.25 5.07
CA GLU A 287 -21.72 -1.85 5.69
C GLU A 287 -21.61 -0.48 6.38
N ALA A 288 -20.48 -0.18 6.99
CA ALA A 288 -20.18 1.13 7.56
C ALA A 288 -19.88 2.20 6.50
N GLY A 289 -19.72 1.83 5.22
CA GLY A 289 -19.40 2.77 4.14
C GLY A 289 -17.97 3.29 4.17
N ILE A 290 -17.04 2.56 4.79
CA ILE A 290 -15.61 2.92 4.80
C ILE A 290 -15.04 2.74 3.39
N PRO A 291 -14.32 3.73 2.83
CA PRO A 291 -13.64 3.57 1.56
C PRO A 291 -12.59 2.45 1.63
N LEU A 292 -12.61 1.53 0.66
CA LEU A 292 -11.69 0.38 0.61
C LEU A 292 -10.86 0.40 -0.66
N CYS A 293 -9.57 0.07 -0.54
CA CYS A 293 -8.67 -0.20 -1.67
C CYS A 293 -7.85 -1.47 -1.41
N ILE A 294 -7.06 -1.89 -2.39
CA ILE A 294 -6.33 -3.15 -2.35
C ILE A 294 -4.83 -2.89 -2.48
N GLY A 295 -4.05 -3.58 -1.65
CA GLY A 295 -2.60 -3.68 -1.72
C GLY A 295 -2.14 -5.14 -1.78
N THR A 296 -0.94 -5.38 -2.25
CA THR A 296 -0.36 -6.73 -2.29
C THR A 296 0.58 -7.00 -1.14
N ASP A 297 1.00 -5.95 -0.43
CA ASP A 297 2.13 -6.01 0.48
C ASP A 297 3.42 -6.46 -0.23
N SER A 298 4.39 -7.05 0.48
CA SER A 298 5.68 -7.45 -0.06
C SER A 298 5.72 -8.89 -0.58
N LEU A 299 6.74 -9.22 -1.37
CA LEU A 299 7.06 -10.62 -1.70
C LEU A 299 7.64 -11.40 -0.50
N ALA A 300 7.95 -10.75 0.60
CA ALA A 300 8.28 -11.41 1.86
C ALA A 300 7.05 -11.97 2.59
N SER A 301 5.86 -11.47 2.25
CA SER A 301 4.57 -11.84 2.82
C SER A 301 3.53 -12.25 1.77
N ASN A 302 3.91 -12.35 0.50
CA ASN A 302 3.00 -12.74 -0.58
C ASN A 302 3.74 -13.54 -1.66
N HIS A 303 3.03 -14.43 -2.35
CA HIS A 303 3.61 -15.25 -3.43
C HIS A 303 3.84 -14.47 -4.73
N ASN A 304 3.10 -13.38 -4.95
CA ASN A 304 3.24 -12.50 -6.11
C ASN A 304 2.52 -11.17 -5.86
N LEU A 305 2.83 -10.15 -6.68
CA LEU A 305 2.24 -8.81 -6.59
C LEU A 305 1.11 -8.60 -7.63
N ASN A 306 0.35 -9.64 -7.93
CA ASN A 306 -0.77 -9.57 -8.85
C ASN A 306 -2.06 -9.23 -8.11
N LEU A 307 -2.56 -8.01 -8.28
CA LEU A 307 -3.80 -7.52 -7.65
C LEU A 307 -5.05 -8.35 -7.98
N TRP A 308 -5.08 -9.03 -9.13
CA TRP A 308 -6.20 -9.92 -9.43
C TRP A 308 -6.27 -11.11 -8.47
N ASN A 309 -5.14 -11.55 -7.93
CA ASN A 309 -5.13 -12.63 -6.93
C ASN A 309 -5.67 -12.16 -5.57
N GLU A 310 -5.42 -10.90 -5.19
CA GLU A 310 -6.06 -10.29 -4.01
C GLU A 310 -7.58 -10.19 -4.21
N ALA A 311 -7.99 -9.70 -5.40
CA ALA A 311 -9.40 -9.59 -5.73
C ALA A 311 -10.13 -10.94 -5.77
N ARG A 312 -9.47 -12.02 -6.21
CA ARG A 312 -10.05 -13.39 -6.16
C ARG A 312 -10.33 -13.81 -4.72
N VAL A 313 -9.39 -13.63 -3.80
CA VAL A 313 -9.60 -13.93 -2.39
C VAL A 313 -10.77 -13.12 -1.84
N LEU A 314 -10.84 -11.81 -2.10
CA LEU A 314 -11.95 -10.96 -1.66
C LEU A 314 -13.29 -11.38 -2.25
N ARG A 315 -13.32 -11.82 -3.52
CA ARG A 315 -14.53 -12.37 -4.15
C ARG A 315 -14.96 -13.70 -3.54
N ASP A 316 -14.03 -14.63 -3.46
CA ASP A 316 -14.34 -16.05 -3.21
C ASP A 316 -14.52 -16.35 -1.71
N GLU A 317 -13.72 -15.71 -0.85
CA GLU A 317 -13.75 -15.94 0.59
C GLU A 317 -14.56 -14.89 1.36
N TYR A 318 -14.51 -13.62 0.91
CA TYR A 318 -15.25 -12.52 1.55
C TYR A 318 -16.54 -12.15 0.83
N HIS A 319 -16.86 -12.79 -0.30
CA HIS A 319 -18.08 -12.60 -1.09
C HIS A 319 -18.31 -11.15 -1.54
N ILE A 320 -17.23 -10.42 -1.86
CA ILE A 320 -17.32 -9.05 -2.30
C ILE A 320 -17.79 -9.01 -3.77
N PRO A 321 -18.83 -8.21 -4.08
CA PRO A 321 -19.34 -8.11 -5.45
C PRO A 321 -18.28 -7.56 -6.43
N VAL A 322 -18.20 -8.13 -7.63
CA VAL A 322 -17.22 -7.74 -8.66
C VAL A 322 -17.20 -6.23 -8.91
N PRO A 323 -18.33 -5.50 -9.03
CA PRO A 323 -18.28 -4.05 -9.23
C PRO A 323 -17.60 -3.28 -8.09
N ALA A 324 -17.73 -3.76 -6.85
CA ALA A 324 -17.02 -3.16 -5.70
C ALA A 324 -15.52 -3.43 -5.77
N LEU A 325 -15.11 -4.67 -6.10
CA LEU A 325 -13.71 -5.04 -6.31
C LEU A 325 -13.05 -4.19 -7.40
N LEU A 326 -13.74 -3.98 -8.52
CA LEU A 326 -13.20 -3.17 -9.62
C LEU A 326 -12.98 -1.71 -9.18
N ARG A 327 -13.85 -1.15 -8.36
CA ARG A 327 -13.63 0.19 -7.77
C ARG A 327 -12.45 0.21 -6.82
N MET A 328 -12.31 -0.80 -5.94
CA MET A 328 -11.18 -0.92 -5.01
C MET A 328 -9.84 -1.03 -5.76
N LEU A 329 -9.81 -1.75 -6.89
CA LEU A 329 -8.64 -1.94 -7.73
C LEU A 329 -8.25 -0.71 -8.56
N THR A 330 -9.16 0.26 -8.74
CA THR A 330 -8.98 1.37 -9.70
C THR A 330 -9.27 2.73 -9.07
N ALA A 331 -10.54 3.12 -8.99
CA ALA A 331 -10.96 4.47 -8.63
C ALA A 331 -10.63 4.84 -7.18
N GLU A 332 -10.85 3.94 -6.23
CA GLU A 332 -10.58 4.22 -4.81
C GLU A 332 -9.08 4.34 -4.53
N GLY A 333 -8.27 3.47 -5.14
CA GLY A 333 -6.81 3.58 -5.06
C GLY A 333 -6.30 4.89 -5.69
N ALA A 334 -6.80 5.25 -6.87
CA ALA A 334 -6.45 6.51 -7.51
C ALA A 334 -6.86 7.72 -6.66
N ARG A 335 -8.01 7.65 -5.97
CA ARG A 335 -8.52 8.70 -5.09
C ARG A 335 -7.60 8.92 -3.90
N ILE A 336 -7.33 7.88 -3.12
CA ILE A 336 -6.53 8.02 -1.88
C ILE A 336 -5.08 8.43 -2.18
N LEU A 337 -4.53 7.98 -3.31
CA LEU A 337 -3.18 8.35 -3.73
C LEU A 337 -3.10 9.72 -4.45
N GLY A 338 -4.23 10.44 -4.60
CA GLY A 338 -4.26 11.79 -5.19
C GLY A 338 -4.22 11.81 -6.73
N HIS A 339 -4.51 10.69 -7.40
CA HIS A 339 -4.43 10.54 -8.85
C HIS A 339 -5.78 10.50 -9.58
N SER A 340 -6.90 10.83 -8.91
CA SER A 340 -8.24 10.78 -9.53
C SER A 340 -8.38 11.64 -10.78
N HIS A 341 -7.59 12.70 -10.91
CA HIS A 341 -7.61 13.59 -12.07
C HIS A 341 -6.91 12.98 -13.30
N THR A 342 -6.08 11.93 -13.13
CA THR A 342 -5.33 11.30 -14.21
C THR A 342 -5.63 9.82 -14.41
N LEU A 343 -6.06 9.11 -13.34
CA LEU A 343 -6.27 7.66 -13.30
C LEU A 343 -7.62 7.30 -12.65
N GLY A 344 -7.92 6.01 -12.55
CA GLY A 344 -9.08 5.48 -11.85
C GLY A 344 -10.35 5.35 -12.67
N SER A 345 -10.45 6.02 -13.84
CA SER A 345 -11.52 5.83 -14.83
C SER A 345 -10.99 6.01 -16.25
N LEU A 346 -11.76 5.54 -17.24
CA LEU A 346 -11.45 5.67 -18.67
C LEU A 346 -12.31 6.77 -19.28
N GLU A 347 -11.94 8.04 -19.01
CA GLU A 347 -12.67 9.23 -19.41
C GLU A 347 -11.77 10.19 -20.17
N PRO A 348 -12.31 11.03 -21.09
CA PRO A 348 -11.55 12.08 -21.75
C PRO A 348 -10.82 12.97 -20.73
N GLY A 349 -9.56 13.29 -21.03
CA GLY A 349 -8.66 14.06 -20.16
C GLY A 349 -7.79 13.21 -19.23
N LYS A 350 -8.10 11.93 -19.03
CA LYS A 350 -7.28 11.02 -18.22
C LYS A 350 -6.22 10.25 -19.05
N LEU A 351 -5.25 9.68 -18.37
CA LEU A 351 -4.20 8.89 -19.02
C LEU A 351 -4.78 7.62 -19.64
N PHE A 352 -4.38 7.32 -20.86
CA PHE A 352 -4.70 6.07 -21.52
C PHE A 352 -3.88 4.92 -20.93
N ARG A 353 -4.28 4.51 -19.74
CA ARG A 353 -3.71 3.39 -18.99
C ARG A 353 -4.83 2.43 -18.63
N TYR A 354 -4.74 1.19 -19.08
CA TYR A 354 -5.81 0.21 -18.93
C TYR A 354 -5.29 -1.16 -18.48
N ALA A 355 -6.17 -1.93 -17.88
CA ALA A 355 -6.01 -3.35 -17.62
C ALA A 355 -7.07 -4.13 -18.39
N VAL A 356 -6.78 -5.39 -18.66
CA VAL A 356 -7.76 -6.32 -19.25
C VAL A 356 -8.39 -7.13 -18.13
N LEU A 357 -9.72 -7.18 -18.11
CA LEU A 357 -10.47 -7.97 -17.15
C LEU A 357 -10.19 -9.47 -17.40
N PRO A 358 -9.71 -10.22 -16.40
CA PRO A 358 -9.57 -11.66 -16.53
C PRO A 358 -10.92 -12.36 -16.74
N ASN A 359 -10.95 -13.43 -17.54
CA ASN A 359 -12.19 -14.13 -17.92
C ASN A 359 -12.99 -14.64 -16.72
N ASP A 360 -12.33 -14.96 -15.61
CA ASP A 360 -12.98 -15.44 -14.39
C ASP A 360 -13.65 -14.33 -13.56
N PHE A 361 -13.58 -13.08 -14.00
CA PHE A 361 -14.32 -11.93 -13.47
C PHE A 361 -15.44 -11.45 -14.39
N SER A 362 -15.60 -12.09 -15.55
CA SER A 362 -16.61 -11.73 -16.58
C SER A 362 -17.98 -12.25 -16.21
#